data_8c118560341f6a2162e2a703590af6e4
#
_entry.id   8c118560341f6a2162e2a703590af6e4
#
_cell.length_a   1.000
_cell.length_b   1.000
_cell.length_c   1.000
_cell.angle_alpha   90.00
_cell.angle_beta   90.00
_cell.angle_gamma   90.00
#
_symmetry.space_group_name_H-M   'P 1'
#
loop_
_entity.id
_entity.type
_entity.pdbx_description
1 polymer ?
#
loop_
_entity_poly.entity_id
_entity_poly.type
_entity_poly.pdbx_seq_one_letter_code
_entity_poly.pdbx_strand_id
1 'polypeptide(L)'
;MGGHLDCYQMSPGAGDDGAGFIAMLEAVRILKEIGVQPRRTIRVIFWGGEEQGLYGSTGYVKRYVQDGEKKLKEHAKISAYFNSDYGPDKFRGIYTQDNLQVYPLFEAWMQPFKDTGFTTLSNRSVGSTDLVPFDEAGIPAFQFIQDPMEWGRHSHRTQDFSDRLVLDDIRHNAVIIAWFAYNAAMRSEMLPRK
;
A
#
# COMPACT_ATOMS: atom_id res chain seq x y z
N MET A 1 2.87 4.70 -3.80
CA MET A 1 2.25 4.07 -2.65
C MET A 1 1.09 4.93 -2.17
N GLY A 2 0.11 4.37 -1.48
CA GLY A 2 -1.06 5.12 -1.05
C GLY A 2 -2.07 4.28 -0.28
N GLY A 3 -3.17 4.92 0.02
CA GLY A 3 -4.39 4.47 0.63
C GLY A 3 -5.48 5.48 0.34
N HIS A 4 -6.65 5.41 0.96
CA HIS A 4 -7.72 6.36 0.67
C HIS A 4 -7.94 7.38 1.79
N LEU A 5 -8.53 8.53 1.43
CA LEU A 5 -8.84 9.63 2.37
C LEU A 5 -10.30 9.72 2.75
N ASP A 6 -11.16 9.20 1.89
CA ASP A 6 -12.58 9.12 2.21
C ASP A 6 -12.84 7.99 3.20
N CYS A 7 -13.99 7.97 3.78
CA CYS A 7 -14.41 6.97 4.73
C CYS A 7 -15.90 6.67 4.56
N TYR A 8 -16.33 5.59 5.13
CA TYR A 8 -17.75 5.25 5.19
C TYR A 8 -18.49 6.27 6.08
N GLN A 9 -19.69 6.70 5.65
CA GLN A 9 -20.41 7.87 6.20
C GLN A 9 -20.74 7.82 7.71
N MET A 10 -20.48 6.69 8.36
CA MET A 10 -20.91 6.44 9.74
C MET A 10 -19.88 6.79 10.80
N SER A 11 -18.63 7.09 10.42
CA SER A 11 -17.50 7.32 11.32
C SER A 11 -16.41 8.16 10.63
N PRO A 12 -15.42 8.67 11.39
CA PRO A 12 -14.32 9.44 10.80
C PRO A 12 -13.28 8.62 10.03
N GLY A 13 -13.40 7.28 9.97
CA GLY A 13 -12.48 6.44 9.19
C GLY A 13 -11.07 6.39 9.75
N ALA A 14 -10.91 6.22 11.05
CA ALA A 14 -9.58 6.23 11.66
C ALA A 14 -8.78 4.96 11.33
N GLY A 15 -9.45 3.81 11.27
CA GLY A 15 -8.86 2.54 10.88
C GLY A 15 -8.96 2.26 9.38
N ASP A 16 -10.08 2.68 8.77
CA ASP A 16 -10.43 2.50 7.37
C ASP A 16 -10.62 3.87 6.67
N ASP A 17 -9.59 4.50 6.05
CA ASP A 17 -8.17 4.07 5.98
C ASP A 17 -7.21 5.09 6.62
N GLY A 18 -7.64 5.78 7.69
CA GLY A 18 -6.83 6.78 8.41
C GLY A 18 -5.46 6.24 8.83
N ALA A 19 -5.42 5.02 9.35
CA ALA A 19 -4.18 4.37 9.78
C ALA A 19 -3.23 4.10 8.60
N GLY A 20 -3.77 3.69 7.44
CA GLY A 20 -2.97 3.42 6.25
C GLY A 20 -2.33 4.67 5.69
N PHE A 21 -3.09 5.73 5.46
CA PHE A 21 -2.51 6.95 4.89
C PHE A 21 -1.53 7.65 5.86
N ILE A 22 -1.77 7.62 7.17
CA ILE A 22 -0.83 8.18 8.17
C ILE A 22 0.48 7.40 8.16
N ALA A 23 0.43 6.06 8.11
CA ALA A 23 1.63 5.24 7.99
C ALA A 23 2.42 5.53 6.71
N MET A 24 1.74 5.79 5.58
CA MET A 24 2.36 6.18 4.32
C MET A 24 3.06 7.55 4.40
N LEU A 25 2.43 8.54 5.06
CA LEU A 25 3.03 9.86 5.31
C LEU A 25 4.27 9.75 6.19
N GLU A 26 4.17 8.99 7.27
CA GLU A 26 5.29 8.78 8.19
C GLU A 26 6.45 8.05 7.51
N ALA A 27 6.17 7.08 6.65
CA ALA A 27 7.20 6.42 5.86
C ALA A 27 8.00 7.41 4.99
N VAL A 28 7.34 8.35 4.33
CA VAL A 28 8.03 9.40 3.57
C VAL A 28 8.79 10.35 4.47
N ARG A 29 8.22 10.72 5.63
CA ARG A 29 8.91 11.55 6.60
C ARG A 29 10.20 10.88 7.07
N ILE A 30 10.16 9.58 7.40
CA ILE A 30 11.35 8.80 7.77
C ILE A 30 12.41 8.87 6.67
N LEU A 31 12.04 8.53 5.43
CA LEU A 31 12.98 8.52 4.31
C LEU A 31 13.61 9.89 4.05
N LYS A 32 12.85 10.97 4.21
CA LYS A 32 13.34 12.33 4.08
C LYS A 32 14.30 12.71 5.22
N GLU A 33 13.94 12.37 6.46
CA GLU A 33 14.72 12.71 7.65
C GLU A 33 16.10 12.05 7.65
N ILE A 34 16.18 10.78 7.22
CA ILE A 34 17.45 10.06 7.08
C ILE A 34 18.22 10.41 5.79
N GLY A 35 17.75 11.40 5.02
CA GLY A 35 18.46 11.95 3.86
C GLY A 35 18.50 11.04 2.64
N VAL A 36 17.54 10.13 2.46
CA VAL A 36 17.49 9.25 1.28
C VAL A 36 17.38 10.06 0.00
N GLN A 37 18.27 9.78 -0.96
CA GLN A 37 18.22 10.29 -2.32
C GLN A 37 17.80 9.14 -3.25
N PRO A 38 16.49 8.96 -3.52
CA PRO A 38 16.01 7.81 -4.26
C PRO A 38 16.36 7.90 -5.75
N ARG A 39 16.74 6.78 -6.35
CA ARG A 39 16.99 6.69 -7.81
C ARG A 39 15.71 6.85 -8.62
N ARG A 40 14.55 6.47 -8.04
CA ARG A 40 13.21 6.71 -8.60
C ARG A 40 12.38 7.55 -7.64
N THR A 41 11.57 8.41 -8.18
CA THR A 41 10.63 9.21 -7.39
C THR A 41 9.71 8.31 -6.57
N ILE A 42 9.67 8.54 -5.26
CA ILE A 42 8.68 7.95 -4.36
C ILE A 42 7.51 8.93 -4.31
N ARG A 43 6.32 8.47 -4.71
CA ARG A 43 5.09 9.25 -4.71
C ARG A 43 4.10 8.65 -3.73
N VAL A 44 3.54 9.49 -2.88
CA VAL A 44 2.37 9.14 -2.06
C VAL A 44 1.15 9.75 -2.72
N ILE A 45 0.10 8.97 -2.84
CA ILE A 45 -1.19 9.42 -3.36
C ILE A 45 -2.26 8.94 -2.39
N PHE A 46 -3.16 9.84 -2.03
CA PHE A 46 -4.34 9.53 -1.25
C PHE A 46 -5.56 9.66 -2.14
N TRP A 47 -6.29 8.57 -2.23
CA TRP A 47 -7.42 8.46 -3.15
C TRP A 47 -8.70 9.01 -2.49
N GLY A 48 -9.60 9.53 -3.29
CA GLY A 48 -10.95 9.87 -2.89
C GLY A 48 -11.93 9.00 -3.66
N GLY A 49 -13.04 8.65 -3.00
CA GLY A 49 -14.07 7.83 -3.60
C GLY A 49 -13.69 6.35 -3.72
N GLU A 50 -12.84 5.86 -2.81
CA GLU A 50 -12.54 4.44 -2.68
C GLU A 50 -13.80 3.69 -2.30
N GLU A 51 -14.44 4.10 -1.23
CA GLU A 51 -15.66 3.55 -0.64
C GLU A 51 -16.88 3.53 -1.58
N GLN A 52 -16.86 4.35 -2.62
CA GLN A 52 -17.90 4.42 -3.63
C GLN A 52 -17.56 3.64 -4.92
N GLY A 53 -16.42 2.93 -4.94
CA GLY A 53 -16.01 2.08 -6.06
C GLY A 53 -14.71 2.50 -6.74
N LEU A 54 -13.68 2.82 -5.97
CA LEU A 54 -12.31 3.09 -6.42
C LEU A 54 -12.20 4.25 -7.44
N TYR A 55 -13.05 5.27 -7.32
CA TYR A 55 -13.14 6.32 -8.35
C TYR A 55 -11.84 7.07 -8.56
N GLY A 56 -11.12 7.39 -7.48
CA GLY A 56 -9.87 8.15 -7.55
C GLY A 56 -8.76 7.38 -8.25
N SER A 57 -8.48 6.17 -7.81
CA SER A 57 -7.44 5.32 -8.38
C SER A 57 -7.77 4.87 -9.81
N THR A 58 -9.01 4.49 -10.08
CA THR A 58 -9.51 4.14 -11.43
C THR A 58 -9.37 5.33 -12.37
N GLY A 59 -9.82 6.52 -11.94
CA GLY A 59 -9.70 7.75 -12.72
C GLY A 59 -8.25 8.13 -13.02
N TYR A 60 -7.36 7.97 -12.05
CA TYR A 60 -5.92 8.21 -12.24
C TYR A 60 -5.33 7.22 -13.25
N VAL A 61 -5.59 5.93 -13.08
CA VAL A 61 -5.06 4.90 -13.99
C VAL A 61 -5.57 5.15 -15.41
N LYS A 62 -6.87 5.39 -15.59
CA LYS A 62 -7.45 5.68 -16.90
C LYS A 62 -6.83 6.92 -17.56
N ARG A 63 -6.57 7.96 -16.78
CA ARG A 63 -6.08 9.24 -17.32
C ARG A 63 -4.58 9.23 -17.63
N TYR A 64 -3.76 8.49 -16.88
CA TYR A 64 -2.30 8.62 -16.94
C TYR A 64 -1.56 7.33 -17.25
N VAL A 65 -2.15 6.18 -16.95
CA VAL A 65 -1.48 4.87 -17.03
C VAL A 65 -1.97 4.07 -18.21
N GLN A 66 -3.28 3.82 -18.31
CA GLN A 66 -3.87 2.99 -19.37
C GLN A 66 -5.34 3.38 -19.62
N ASP A 67 -5.71 3.65 -20.86
CA ASP A 67 -7.09 3.91 -21.28
C ASP A 67 -7.53 2.79 -22.25
N GLY A 68 -8.41 1.92 -21.77
CA GLY A 68 -8.74 0.66 -22.45
C GLY A 68 -7.48 -0.19 -22.66
N GLU A 69 -7.20 -0.59 -23.89
CA GLU A 69 -5.99 -1.35 -24.25
C GLU A 69 -4.74 -0.46 -24.45
N LYS A 70 -4.92 0.86 -24.50
CA LYS A 70 -3.85 1.80 -24.80
C LYS A 70 -3.03 2.14 -23.56
N LYS A 71 -1.78 1.68 -23.50
CA LYS A 71 -0.80 2.09 -22.49
C LYS A 71 -0.39 3.55 -22.72
N LEU A 72 -0.45 4.36 -21.64
CA LEU A 72 -0.10 5.77 -21.65
C LEU A 72 1.33 6.00 -21.14
N LYS A 73 1.78 7.27 -21.17
CA LYS A 73 3.17 7.63 -20.87
C LYS A 73 3.65 7.19 -19.48
N GLU A 74 2.80 7.24 -18.48
CA GLU A 74 3.17 6.88 -17.09
C GLU A 74 3.24 5.35 -16.90
N HIS A 75 2.57 4.55 -17.72
CA HIS A 75 2.59 3.09 -17.62
C HIS A 75 4.02 2.51 -17.55
N ALA A 76 4.91 2.96 -18.45
CA ALA A 76 6.29 2.47 -18.49
C ALA A 76 7.18 3.02 -17.37
N LYS A 77 6.72 4.03 -16.62
CA LYS A 77 7.51 4.70 -15.58
C LYS A 77 7.21 4.23 -14.16
N ILE A 78 6.03 3.63 -13.94
CA ILE A 78 5.65 3.17 -12.61
C ILE A 78 6.28 1.80 -12.36
N SER A 79 7.16 1.73 -11.38
CA SER A 79 7.83 0.49 -10.98
C SER A 79 6.93 -0.39 -10.14
N ALA A 80 6.23 0.18 -9.19
CA ALA A 80 5.30 -0.51 -8.31
C ALA A 80 4.31 0.45 -7.65
N TYR A 81 3.20 -0.10 -7.18
CA TYR A 81 2.28 0.54 -6.25
C TYR A 81 2.16 -0.31 -4.98
N PHE A 82 2.35 0.29 -3.82
CA PHE A 82 2.13 -0.34 -2.51
C PHE A 82 0.92 0.29 -1.85
N ASN A 83 -0.01 -0.53 -1.41
CA ASN A 83 -1.27 -0.13 -0.79
C ASN A 83 -1.34 -0.56 0.67
N SER A 84 -2.02 0.20 1.50
CA SER A 84 -2.37 -0.15 2.88
C SER A 84 -3.79 0.29 3.14
N ASP A 85 -4.70 -0.68 3.34
CA ASP A 85 -6.13 -0.42 3.38
C ASP A 85 -6.93 -1.55 4.07
N TYR A 86 -6.31 -2.38 4.87
CA TYR A 86 -7.02 -3.48 5.55
C TYR A 86 -6.94 -3.37 7.08
N GLY A 87 -7.06 -2.12 7.58
CA GLY A 87 -7.18 -1.83 8.98
C GLY A 87 -5.92 -1.30 9.64
N PRO A 88 -6.05 -0.95 10.94
CA PRO A 88 -5.02 -0.22 11.67
C PRO A 88 -3.92 -1.11 12.24
N ASP A 89 -4.12 -2.42 12.24
CA ASP A 89 -3.30 -3.34 13.01
C ASP A 89 -1.91 -3.56 12.40
N LYS A 90 -1.07 -4.22 13.18
CA LYS A 90 0.33 -4.50 12.85
C LYS A 90 0.48 -5.31 11.56
N PHE A 91 1.41 -4.91 10.70
CA PHE A 91 1.73 -5.68 9.49
C PHE A 91 2.32 -7.04 9.83
N ARG A 92 1.80 -8.07 9.15
CA ARG A 92 2.24 -9.47 9.22
C ARG A 92 2.90 -9.95 7.94
N GLY A 93 2.71 -9.23 6.84
CA GLY A 93 3.25 -9.65 5.55
C GLY A 93 2.78 -8.79 4.38
N ILE A 94 2.87 -9.37 3.19
CA ILE A 94 2.48 -8.71 1.95
C ILE A 94 1.92 -9.73 0.93
N TYR A 95 0.87 -9.33 0.20
CA TYR A 95 0.34 -10.06 -0.95
C TYR A 95 1.10 -9.68 -2.20
N THR A 96 1.48 -10.66 -3.01
CA THR A 96 2.20 -10.44 -4.27
C THR A 96 1.29 -10.30 -5.48
N GLN A 97 -0.02 -10.40 -5.32
CA GLN A 97 -1.03 -10.32 -6.39
C GLN A 97 -0.68 -11.27 -7.56
N ASP A 98 -0.42 -12.54 -7.27
CA ASP A 98 0.02 -13.57 -8.22
C ASP A 98 1.32 -13.26 -8.99
N ASN A 99 2.05 -12.21 -8.60
CA ASN A 99 3.35 -11.90 -9.19
C ASN A 99 4.46 -12.72 -8.51
N LEU A 100 4.69 -13.93 -8.98
CA LEU A 100 5.71 -14.81 -8.43
C LEU A 100 7.14 -14.30 -8.66
N GLN A 101 7.36 -13.40 -9.63
CA GLN A 101 8.69 -12.88 -9.93
C GLN A 101 9.24 -11.95 -8.84
N VAL A 102 8.36 -11.33 -8.03
CA VAL A 102 8.80 -10.51 -6.88
C VAL A 102 9.11 -11.33 -5.63
N TYR A 103 8.75 -12.60 -5.60
CA TYR A 103 8.83 -13.45 -4.41
C TYR A 103 10.23 -13.46 -3.77
N PRO A 104 11.31 -13.77 -4.51
CA PRO A 104 12.66 -13.79 -3.93
C PRO A 104 13.12 -12.40 -3.46
N LEU A 105 12.62 -11.32 -4.09
CA LEU A 105 12.93 -9.97 -3.68
C LEU A 105 12.27 -9.63 -2.35
N PHE A 106 10.98 -9.91 -2.23
CA PHE A 106 10.22 -9.60 -1.02
C PHE A 106 10.64 -10.50 0.14
N GLU A 107 10.94 -11.76 -0.12
CA GLU A 107 11.51 -12.64 0.91
C GLU A 107 12.81 -12.06 1.49
N ALA A 108 13.70 -11.55 0.63
CA ALA A 108 14.92 -10.88 1.09
C ALA A 108 14.63 -9.58 1.85
N TRP A 109 13.66 -8.76 1.40
CA TRP A 109 13.30 -7.51 2.07
C TRP A 109 12.62 -7.72 3.42
N MET A 110 11.96 -8.85 3.61
CA MET A 110 11.30 -9.21 4.87
C MET A 110 12.27 -9.68 5.96
N GLN A 111 13.50 -10.11 5.59
CA GLN A 111 14.46 -10.67 6.55
C GLN A 111 14.72 -9.78 7.79
N PRO A 112 14.91 -8.44 7.66
CA PRO A 112 15.16 -7.58 8.82
C PRO A 112 13.99 -7.50 9.82
N PHE A 113 12.79 -7.91 9.41
CA PHE A 113 11.56 -7.78 10.20
C PHE A 113 11.00 -9.10 10.72
N LYS A 114 11.69 -10.21 10.52
CA LYS A 114 11.20 -11.54 10.95
C LYS A 114 10.87 -11.60 12.43
N ASP A 115 11.73 -11.04 13.26
CA ASP A 115 11.56 -11.05 14.71
C ASP A 115 10.40 -10.15 15.18
N THR A 116 9.90 -9.28 14.31
CA THR A 116 8.72 -8.46 14.59
C THR A 116 7.39 -9.13 14.25
N GLY A 117 7.45 -10.31 13.62
CA GLY A 117 6.28 -11.05 13.14
C GLY A 117 5.85 -10.72 11.71
N PHE A 118 6.66 -9.93 10.96
CA PHE A 118 6.43 -9.67 9.54
C PHE A 118 7.03 -10.81 8.69
N THR A 119 6.30 -11.90 8.58
CA THR A 119 6.81 -13.17 8.03
C THR A 119 5.96 -13.77 6.91
N THR A 120 4.75 -13.24 6.69
CA THR A 120 3.81 -13.82 5.73
C THR A 120 4.04 -13.22 4.33
N LEU A 121 4.53 -14.04 3.40
CA LEU A 121 4.59 -13.72 1.99
C LEU A 121 3.57 -14.59 1.25
N SER A 122 2.53 -13.97 0.71
CA SER A 122 1.40 -14.67 0.09
C SER A 122 1.27 -14.32 -1.39
N ASN A 123 1.17 -15.33 -2.25
CA ASN A 123 0.93 -15.14 -3.68
C ASN A 123 -0.56 -14.93 -4.03
N ARG A 124 -1.43 -14.86 -3.04
CA ARG A 124 -2.85 -14.61 -3.29
C ARG A 124 -3.07 -13.21 -3.85
N SER A 125 -4.08 -13.08 -4.71
CA SER A 125 -4.64 -11.80 -5.11
C SER A 125 -5.73 -11.38 -4.15
N VAL A 126 -5.75 -10.10 -3.85
CA VAL A 126 -6.81 -9.43 -3.09
C VAL A 126 -7.42 -8.32 -3.93
N GLY A 127 -8.66 -7.98 -3.66
CA GLY A 127 -9.43 -6.99 -4.42
C GLY A 127 -10.05 -5.93 -3.51
N SER A 128 -10.98 -5.17 -4.09
CA SER A 128 -11.78 -4.17 -3.36
C SER A 128 -10.93 -3.10 -2.65
N THR A 129 -9.87 -2.63 -3.29
CA THR A 129 -9.01 -1.54 -2.81
C THR A 129 -8.25 -0.92 -3.97
N ASP A 130 -7.66 0.24 -3.77
CA ASP A 130 -7.02 1.10 -4.79
C ASP A 130 -5.82 0.48 -5.53
N LEU A 131 -5.33 -0.67 -5.12
CA LEU A 131 -4.33 -1.42 -5.89
C LEU A 131 -4.92 -2.04 -7.17
N VAL A 132 -6.23 -2.34 -7.18
CA VAL A 132 -6.87 -3.11 -8.26
C VAL A 132 -6.70 -2.45 -9.63
N PRO A 133 -6.98 -1.16 -9.83
CA PRO A 133 -6.81 -0.54 -11.14
C PRO A 133 -5.37 -0.58 -11.65
N PHE A 134 -4.38 -0.54 -10.76
CA PHE A 134 -2.97 -0.65 -11.13
C PHE A 134 -2.62 -2.08 -11.55
N ASP A 135 -3.06 -3.07 -10.78
CA ASP A 135 -2.81 -4.49 -11.09
C ASP A 135 -3.46 -4.88 -12.43
N GLU A 136 -4.70 -4.47 -12.68
CA GLU A 136 -5.41 -4.67 -13.95
C GLU A 136 -4.70 -3.99 -15.13
N ALA A 137 -4.05 -2.85 -14.91
CA ALA A 137 -3.23 -2.20 -15.92
C ALA A 137 -1.85 -2.85 -16.11
N GLY A 138 -1.55 -3.95 -15.41
CA GLY A 138 -0.25 -4.64 -15.46
C GLY A 138 0.89 -3.88 -14.77
N ILE A 139 0.57 -2.97 -13.85
CA ILE A 139 1.54 -2.36 -12.93
C ILE A 139 1.68 -3.29 -11.72
N PRO A 140 2.90 -3.65 -11.29
CA PRO A 140 3.10 -4.39 -10.05
C PRO A 140 2.46 -3.64 -8.87
N ALA A 141 1.40 -4.18 -8.30
CA ALA A 141 0.66 -3.58 -7.21
C ALA A 141 0.54 -4.57 -6.05
N PHE A 142 0.67 -4.10 -4.82
CA PHE A 142 0.81 -4.97 -3.65
C PHE A 142 0.05 -4.40 -2.46
N GLN A 143 -0.59 -5.28 -1.69
CA GLN A 143 -1.26 -4.94 -0.44
C GLN A 143 -0.49 -5.52 0.74
N PHE A 144 -0.23 -4.71 1.76
CA PHE A 144 0.29 -5.22 3.03
C PHE A 144 -0.79 -6.03 3.76
N ILE A 145 -0.36 -7.07 4.45
CA ILE A 145 -1.22 -7.92 5.28
C ILE A 145 -1.15 -7.41 6.70
N GLN A 146 -2.26 -6.91 7.22
CA GLN A 146 -2.41 -6.53 8.62
C GLN A 146 -2.90 -7.70 9.45
N ASP A 147 -2.66 -7.62 10.75
CA ASP A 147 -3.32 -8.47 11.72
C ASP A 147 -4.84 -8.16 11.68
N PRO A 148 -5.72 -9.15 11.58
CA PRO A 148 -7.15 -8.88 11.40
C PRO A 148 -7.90 -8.57 12.73
N MET A 149 -7.21 -8.31 13.82
CA MET A 149 -7.81 -8.21 15.16
C MET A 149 -8.89 -7.13 15.26
N GLU A 150 -8.61 -5.94 14.73
CA GLU A 150 -9.55 -4.82 14.78
C GLU A 150 -10.32 -4.56 13.48
N TRP A 151 -9.92 -5.18 12.36
CA TRP A 151 -10.54 -4.95 11.05
C TRP A 151 -12.07 -5.07 11.07
N GLY A 152 -12.60 -6.13 11.66
CA GLY A 152 -14.04 -6.36 11.75
C GLY A 152 -14.80 -5.35 12.63
N ARG A 153 -14.08 -4.52 13.40
CA ARG A 153 -14.65 -3.47 14.23
C ARG A 153 -14.54 -2.08 13.61
N HIS A 154 -13.57 -1.88 12.71
CA HIS A 154 -13.34 -0.62 12.02
C HIS A 154 -14.06 -0.56 10.68
N SER A 155 -13.81 -1.52 9.80
CA SER A 155 -14.29 -1.49 8.43
C SER A 155 -15.81 -1.29 8.34
N HIS A 156 -16.22 -0.18 7.75
CA HIS A 156 -17.61 0.21 7.50
C HIS A 156 -18.50 0.22 8.76
N ARG A 157 -17.92 0.59 9.91
CA ARG A 157 -18.62 0.56 11.21
C ARG A 157 -18.66 1.94 11.86
N THR A 158 -19.68 2.13 12.70
CA THR A 158 -19.83 3.36 13.53
C THR A 158 -18.77 3.47 14.65
N GLN A 159 -17.90 2.50 14.78
CA GLN A 159 -16.88 2.41 15.84
C GLN A 159 -15.48 2.72 15.34
N ASP A 160 -15.34 3.18 14.10
CA ASP A 160 -14.05 3.50 13.52
C ASP A 160 -13.53 4.87 13.96
N PHE A 161 -13.02 4.91 15.19
CA PHE A 161 -12.45 6.09 15.83
C PHE A 161 -10.99 5.85 16.24
N SER A 162 -10.26 6.95 16.43
CA SER A 162 -8.82 6.94 16.71
C SER A 162 -8.43 6.35 18.08
N ASP A 163 -9.35 6.23 19.02
CA ASP A 163 -9.11 5.62 20.33
C ASP A 163 -8.81 4.12 20.28
N ARG A 164 -9.07 3.48 19.14
CA ARG A 164 -8.75 2.07 18.87
C ARG A 164 -7.44 1.86 18.15
N LEU A 165 -6.77 2.92 17.73
CA LEU A 165 -5.50 2.81 17.02
C LEU A 165 -4.36 2.52 18.00
N VAL A 166 -3.51 1.58 17.65
CA VAL A 166 -2.29 1.26 18.41
C VAL A 166 -1.11 1.98 17.75
N LEU A 167 -0.62 3.03 18.39
CA LEU A 167 0.44 3.87 17.83
C LEU A 167 1.70 3.10 17.46
N ASP A 168 2.09 2.10 18.26
CA ASP A 168 3.27 1.30 17.99
C ASP A 168 3.10 0.41 16.75
N ASP A 169 1.88 -0.04 16.45
CA ASP A 169 1.59 -0.78 15.22
C ASP A 169 1.69 0.13 13.99
N ILE A 170 1.14 1.36 14.07
CA ILE A 170 1.26 2.35 13.00
C ILE A 170 2.73 2.71 12.74
N ARG A 171 3.52 2.91 13.79
CA ARG A 171 4.97 3.16 13.67
C ARG A 171 5.70 2.01 13.02
N HIS A 172 5.40 0.78 13.44
CA HIS A 172 5.95 -0.43 12.84
C HIS A 172 5.61 -0.52 11.34
N ASN A 173 4.35 -0.29 10.99
CA ASN A 173 3.88 -0.31 9.62
C ASN A 173 4.59 0.75 8.77
N ALA A 174 4.74 1.96 9.29
CA ALA A 174 5.45 3.05 8.59
C ALA A 174 6.91 2.70 8.28
N VAL A 175 7.62 2.03 9.20
CA VAL A 175 9.00 1.59 8.97
C VAL A 175 9.06 0.52 7.87
N ILE A 176 8.14 -0.43 7.86
CA ILE A 176 8.07 -1.45 6.80
C ILE A 176 7.76 -0.81 5.44
N ILE A 177 6.79 0.09 5.39
CA ILE A 177 6.45 0.84 4.16
C ILE A 177 7.67 1.60 3.66
N ALA A 178 8.36 2.33 4.54
CA ALA A 178 9.58 3.07 4.19
C ALA A 178 10.65 2.14 3.61
N TRP A 179 10.86 0.99 4.20
CA TRP A 179 11.82 -0.01 3.75
C TRP A 179 11.48 -0.59 2.38
N PHE A 180 10.23 -0.97 2.14
CA PHE A 180 9.78 -1.47 0.84
C PHE A 180 9.87 -0.38 -0.24
N ALA A 181 9.44 0.84 0.07
CA ALA A 181 9.56 1.98 -0.83
C ALA A 181 11.02 2.30 -1.17
N TYR A 182 11.90 2.30 -0.17
CA TYR A 182 13.34 2.47 -0.34
C TYR A 182 13.92 1.42 -1.28
N ASN A 183 13.71 0.15 -0.98
CA ASN A 183 14.26 -0.93 -1.78
C ASN A 183 13.74 -0.89 -3.23
N ALA A 184 12.44 -0.65 -3.44
CA ALA A 184 11.86 -0.51 -4.77
C ALA A 184 12.46 0.69 -5.54
N ALA A 185 12.66 1.82 -4.84
CA ALA A 185 13.18 3.05 -5.46
C ALA A 185 14.69 2.99 -5.75
N MET A 186 15.47 2.24 -4.95
CA MET A 186 16.93 2.17 -5.07
C MET A 186 17.44 1.08 -6.03
N ARG A 187 16.60 0.12 -6.42
CA ARG A 187 17.00 -0.94 -7.39
C ARG A 187 17.50 -0.32 -8.69
N SER A 188 18.43 -1.00 -9.37
CA SER A 188 18.82 -0.67 -10.75
C SER A 188 17.67 -0.86 -11.73
N GLU A 189 16.94 -1.95 -11.57
CA GLU A 189 15.80 -2.33 -12.41
C GLU A 189 14.46 -2.05 -11.71
N MET A 190 13.42 -1.87 -12.49
CA MET A 190 12.05 -1.84 -11.97
C MET A 190 11.67 -3.19 -11.37
N LEU A 191 10.63 -3.22 -10.55
CA LEU A 191 10.05 -4.49 -10.13
C LEU A 191 9.50 -5.25 -11.34
N PRO A 192 9.69 -6.58 -11.38
CA PRO A 192 9.21 -7.39 -12.49
C PRO A 192 7.67 -7.35 -12.54
N ARG A 193 7.15 -7.31 -13.75
CA ARG A 193 5.72 -7.41 -14.04
C ARG A 193 5.32 -8.88 -14.22
N LYS A 194 4.04 -9.17 -13.99
CA LYS A 194 3.46 -10.49 -14.34
C LYS A 194 3.68 -10.82 -15.80
#